data_7231b6b55e3df749871618ed123c6098
#
_entry.id   7231b6b55e3df749871618ed123c6098
#
_cell.length_a   1.000
_cell.length_b   1.000
_cell.length_c   1.000
_cell.angle_alpha   90.00
_cell.angle_beta   90.00
_cell.angle_gamma   90.00
#
_symmetry.space_group_name_H-M   'P 1'
#
loop_
_entity.id
_entity.type
_entity.pdbx_description
1 polymer ?
#
loop_
_entity_poly.entity_id
_entity_poly.type
_entity_poly.pdbx_seq_one_letter_code
_entity_poly.pdbx_strand_id
1 'polypeptide(L)'
;MKIKYYGTRGSIPTPGADTVKYGGNTSCISINTERDLIILDAGSGLRLLGLDLMENGHMKGDGHCSFFFSHVHWDHIQGIPFFLPAYIKGNSFDFYGSPNVHTSLEDVLAHQQHFLNFPVEFGDMPATFNFSGLKDGDTVKIGTAEITGKKLQHPGGVFAYRVEEKGKSIVYATDTEHYSVMDWRLVELAKGADILIYDCNFTPEEYESKKRIGWGHSTYEEGIKVVKEAGVKEFHMFHHDPLHSDDFLEKELLEPAKKLFPNSHLAREGWEFEL
;
A
#
# COMPACT_ATOMS: atom_id res chain seq x y z
N MET A 1 12.54 -4.40 11.50
CA MET A 1 11.13 -4.17 11.10
C MET A 1 10.51 -5.48 10.68
N LYS A 2 9.27 -5.75 11.11
CA LYS A 2 8.50 -6.92 10.69
C LYS A 2 7.37 -6.48 9.78
N ILE A 3 7.34 -7.00 8.56
CA ILE A 3 6.41 -6.60 7.51
C ILE A 3 5.43 -7.74 7.24
N LYS A 4 4.13 -7.43 7.08
CA LYS A 4 3.11 -8.41 6.68
C LYS A 4 2.15 -7.81 5.67
N TYR A 5 1.89 -8.54 4.60
CA TYR A 5 0.90 -8.21 3.58
C TYR A 5 -0.48 -8.75 3.99
N TYR A 6 -1.47 -7.88 4.04
CA TYR A 6 -2.88 -8.21 4.30
C TYR A 6 -3.76 -8.09 3.07
N GLY A 7 -3.26 -7.40 2.04
CA GLY A 7 -3.91 -7.28 0.76
C GLY A 7 -2.92 -6.82 -0.29
N THR A 8 -2.99 -7.40 -1.49
CA THR A 8 -2.03 -7.21 -2.58
C THR A 8 -2.67 -6.99 -3.94
N ARG A 9 -4.01 -7.10 -4.05
CA ARG A 9 -4.76 -6.86 -5.27
C ARG A 9 -5.01 -5.38 -5.52
N GLY A 10 -5.12 -5.03 -6.78
CA GLY A 10 -5.51 -3.70 -7.23
C GLY A 10 -7.00 -3.59 -7.53
N SER A 11 -7.49 -2.37 -7.56
CA SER A 11 -8.80 -1.93 -8.04
C SER A 11 -10.02 -2.45 -7.28
N ILE A 12 -10.13 -3.76 -7.05
CA ILE A 12 -11.29 -4.39 -6.40
C ILE A 12 -10.90 -5.72 -5.74
N PRO A 13 -11.53 -6.09 -4.60
CA PRO A 13 -11.34 -7.43 -4.04
C PRO A 13 -11.76 -8.52 -5.02
N THR A 14 -10.91 -9.54 -5.19
CA THR A 14 -11.11 -10.65 -6.12
C THR A 14 -11.08 -12.00 -5.40
N PRO A 15 -12.10 -12.33 -4.61
CA PRO A 15 -12.19 -13.65 -3.99
C PRO A 15 -12.52 -14.73 -5.05
N GLY A 16 -11.78 -15.82 -5.03
CA GLY A 16 -12.03 -16.91 -5.97
C GLY A 16 -10.99 -18.02 -5.88
N ALA A 17 -11.26 -19.18 -6.49
CA ALA A 17 -10.34 -20.31 -6.49
C ALA A 17 -9.01 -19.97 -7.18
N ASP A 18 -9.05 -19.09 -8.18
CA ASP A 18 -7.91 -18.72 -9.02
C ASP A 18 -7.05 -17.60 -8.40
N THR A 19 -7.41 -17.10 -7.22
CA THR A 19 -6.72 -16.01 -6.54
C THR A 19 -6.30 -16.36 -5.09
N VAL A 20 -6.46 -17.61 -4.69
CA VAL A 20 -6.22 -18.06 -3.29
C VAL A 20 -4.75 -17.98 -2.90
N LYS A 21 -3.83 -18.22 -3.83
CA LYS A 21 -2.40 -18.32 -3.55
C LYS A 21 -1.78 -16.95 -3.22
N TYR A 22 -2.13 -15.93 -3.98
CA TYR A 22 -1.63 -14.56 -3.78
C TYR A 22 -2.60 -13.67 -3.00
N GLY A 23 -3.84 -14.10 -2.87
CA GLY A 23 -4.89 -13.42 -2.14
C GLY A 23 -5.77 -12.53 -3.02
N GLY A 24 -6.95 -12.21 -2.55
CA GLY A 24 -7.95 -11.39 -3.23
C GLY A 24 -8.25 -10.05 -2.55
N ASN A 25 -7.62 -9.74 -1.42
CA ASN A 25 -7.82 -8.46 -0.74
C ASN A 25 -6.98 -7.34 -1.35
N THR A 26 -7.52 -6.13 -1.33
CA THR A 26 -6.85 -4.94 -1.84
C THR A 26 -5.90 -4.33 -0.81
N SER A 27 -5.07 -3.43 -1.27
CA SER A 27 -3.86 -2.87 -0.69
C SER A 27 -3.92 -2.61 0.81
N CYS A 28 -3.16 -3.40 1.59
CA CYS A 28 -2.93 -3.17 3.01
C CYS A 28 -1.66 -3.88 3.47
N ILE A 29 -0.71 -3.13 4.02
CA ILE A 29 0.57 -3.66 4.53
C ILE A 29 0.77 -3.15 5.94
N SER A 30 1.13 -4.02 6.86
CA SER A 30 1.58 -3.61 8.20
C SER A 30 3.10 -3.67 8.31
N ILE A 31 3.66 -2.69 9.00
CA ILE A 31 5.08 -2.63 9.38
C ILE A 31 5.14 -2.44 10.88
N ASN A 32 5.54 -3.51 11.59
CA ASN A 32 5.83 -3.41 13.00
C ASN A 32 7.29 -2.94 13.17
N THR A 33 7.47 -1.79 13.74
CA THR A 33 8.74 -1.26 14.21
C THR A 33 9.04 -1.79 15.61
N GLU A 34 10.06 -1.27 16.27
CA GLU A 34 10.36 -1.67 17.64
C GLU A 34 9.22 -1.36 18.63
N ARG A 35 8.46 -0.29 18.39
CA ARG A 35 7.45 0.22 19.33
C ARG A 35 6.10 0.57 18.70
N ASP A 36 6.08 0.75 17.39
CA ASP A 36 4.94 1.33 16.70
C ASP A 36 4.47 0.44 15.56
N LEU A 37 3.21 0.56 15.22
CA LEU A 37 2.60 -0.09 14.08
C LEU A 37 2.29 0.96 13.01
N ILE A 38 2.91 0.81 11.85
CA ILE A 38 2.67 1.60 10.65
C ILE A 38 1.85 0.76 9.68
N ILE A 39 0.84 1.37 9.10
CA ILE A 39 -0.04 0.74 8.11
C ILE A 39 0.05 1.54 6.81
N LEU A 40 0.37 0.86 5.71
CA LEU A 40 0.37 1.44 4.38
C LEU A 40 -0.90 1.00 3.67
N ASP A 41 -1.76 1.95 3.37
CA ASP A 41 -3.10 1.83 2.82
C ASP A 41 -4.09 0.98 3.65
N ALA A 42 -5.36 1.21 3.40
CA ALA A 42 -6.49 0.69 4.16
C ALA A 42 -7.55 0.04 3.25
N GLY A 43 -7.08 -0.72 2.25
CA GLY A 43 -7.95 -1.52 1.39
C GLY A 43 -8.65 -2.65 2.14
N SER A 44 -9.29 -3.57 1.42
CA SER A 44 -10.08 -4.63 2.07
C SER A 44 -9.25 -5.55 2.99
N GLY A 45 -7.92 -5.64 2.77
CA GLY A 45 -6.99 -6.34 3.65
C GLY A 45 -6.96 -5.81 5.08
N LEU A 46 -7.32 -4.53 5.29
CA LEU A 46 -7.40 -3.92 6.63
C LEU A 46 -8.36 -4.66 7.57
N ARG A 47 -9.42 -5.27 7.04
CA ARG A 47 -10.33 -6.09 7.84
C ARG A 47 -9.59 -7.25 8.53
N LEU A 48 -8.69 -7.92 7.82
CA LEU A 48 -7.91 -9.03 8.38
C LEU A 48 -6.88 -8.53 9.40
N LEU A 49 -6.22 -7.43 9.13
CA LEU A 49 -5.33 -6.78 10.11
C LEU A 49 -6.09 -6.41 11.39
N GLY A 50 -7.30 -5.85 11.24
CA GLY A 50 -8.15 -5.53 12.38
C GLY A 50 -8.48 -6.75 13.25
N LEU A 51 -8.77 -7.90 12.65
CA LEU A 51 -8.99 -9.16 13.37
C LEU A 51 -7.73 -9.62 14.12
N ASP A 52 -6.57 -9.62 13.44
CA ASP A 52 -5.30 -9.98 14.08
C ASP A 52 -5.00 -9.09 15.28
N LEU A 53 -5.24 -7.78 15.18
CA LEU A 53 -5.03 -6.84 16.30
C LEU A 53 -5.97 -7.10 17.47
N MET A 54 -7.22 -7.44 17.20
CA MET A 54 -8.20 -7.78 18.25
C MET A 54 -7.85 -9.09 18.94
N GLU A 55 -7.45 -10.12 18.22
CA GLU A 55 -7.06 -11.42 18.76
C GLU A 55 -5.80 -11.32 19.62
N ASN A 56 -4.81 -10.55 19.19
CA ASN A 56 -3.56 -10.32 19.92
C ASN A 56 -3.70 -9.31 21.07
N GLY A 57 -4.88 -8.74 21.27
CA GLY A 57 -5.18 -7.85 22.38
C GLY A 57 -4.53 -6.47 22.32
N HIS A 58 -4.00 -6.10 21.17
CA HIS A 58 -3.29 -4.84 20.98
C HIS A 58 -4.20 -3.60 20.94
N MET A 59 -5.51 -3.77 20.76
CA MET A 59 -6.47 -2.68 20.55
C MET A 59 -7.66 -2.78 21.52
N LYS A 60 -7.38 -2.79 22.82
CA LYS A 60 -8.41 -2.90 23.89
C LYS A 60 -8.79 -1.55 24.53
N GLY A 61 -8.56 -0.44 23.83
CA GLY A 61 -8.83 0.91 24.33
C GLY A 61 -7.57 1.70 24.71
N ASP A 62 -6.40 1.14 24.45
CA ASP A 62 -5.08 1.76 24.60
C ASP A 62 -4.22 1.59 23.33
N GLY A 63 -4.81 1.06 22.27
CA GLY A 63 -4.12 0.79 21.03
C GLY A 63 -3.89 2.05 20.19
N HIS A 64 -2.74 2.05 19.51
CA HIS A 64 -2.37 3.12 18.58
C HIS A 64 -1.71 2.56 17.33
N CYS A 65 -1.99 3.14 16.16
CA CYS A 65 -1.22 2.93 14.95
C CYS A 65 -1.31 4.13 14.00
N SER A 66 -0.34 4.22 13.09
CA SER A 66 -0.21 5.30 12.12
C SER A 66 -0.45 4.77 10.70
N PHE A 67 -1.41 5.35 10.00
CA PHE A 67 -1.74 5.02 8.62
C PHE A 67 -1.10 6.03 7.66
N PHE A 68 -0.52 5.51 6.60
CA PHE A 68 0.00 6.29 5.49
C PHE A 68 -0.75 5.91 4.22
N PHE A 69 -1.59 6.81 3.74
CA PHE A 69 -2.39 6.61 2.54
C PHE A 69 -1.61 7.05 1.31
N SER A 70 -1.42 6.12 0.38
CA SER A 70 -0.82 6.43 -0.91
C SER A 70 -1.72 7.41 -1.69
N HIS A 71 -2.99 7.11 -1.75
CA HIS A 71 -4.06 7.94 -2.30
C HIS A 71 -5.44 7.44 -1.81
N VAL A 72 -6.53 7.97 -2.35
CA VAL A 72 -7.88 7.74 -1.83
C VAL A 72 -8.81 7.03 -2.81
N HIS A 73 -8.29 6.24 -3.76
CA HIS A 73 -9.13 5.32 -4.53
C HIS A 73 -9.71 4.25 -3.60
N TRP A 74 -10.85 3.69 -3.97
CA TRP A 74 -11.61 2.80 -3.08
C TRP A 74 -10.83 1.60 -2.59
N ASP A 75 -10.04 0.99 -3.43
CA ASP A 75 -9.23 -0.18 -3.09
C ASP A 75 -8.11 0.12 -2.07
N HIS A 76 -7.86 1.40 -1.77
CA HIS A 76 -6.91 1.85 -0.74
C HIS A 76 -7.58 2.35 0.54
N ILE A 77 -8.91 2.51 0.57
CA ILE A 77 -9.62 3.05 1.74
C ILE A 77 -10.85 2.21 2.16
N GLN A 78 -11.32 1.28 1.34
CA GLN A 78 -12.59 0.57 1.55
C GLN A 78 -12.62 -0.35 2.79
N GLY A 79 -11.48 -0.65 3.39
CA GLY A 79 -11.40 -1.48 4.60
C GLY A 79 -11.74 -0.73 5.89
N ILE A 80 -11.70 0.60 5.89
CA ILE A 80 -11.87 1.43 7.10
C ILE A 80 -13.19 1.15 7.81
N PRO A 81 -14.35 1.06 7.13
CA PRO A 81 -15.63 0.75 7.79
C PRO A 81 -15.65 -0.60 8.52
N PHE A 82 -14.74 -1.50 8.18
CA PHE A 82 -14.64 -2.86 8.72
C PHE A 82 -13.41 -3.07 9.64
N PHE A 83 -12.73 -1.98 10.00
CA PHE A 83 -11.59 -2.01 10.91
C PHE A 83 -12.07 -2.04 12.36
N LEU A 84 -12.23 -3.24 12.93
CA LEU A 84 -12.80 -3.44 14.27
C LEU A 84 -12.16 -2.59 15.37
N PRO A 85 -10.83 -2.36 15.41
CA PRO A 85 -10.23 -1.49 16.41
C PRO A 85 -10.77 -0.05 16.43
N ALA A 86 -11.33 0.45 15.31
CA ALA A 86 -11.96 1.77 15.23
C ALA A 86 -13.25 1.88 16.05
N TYR A 87 -13.88 0.75 16.37
CA TYR A 87 -15.10 0.68 17.19
C TYR A 87 -14.80 0.49 18.68
N ILE A 88 -13.55 0.60 19.09
CA ILE A 88 -13.14 0.48 20.50
C ILE A 88 -12.75 1.85 21.03
N LYS A 89 -13.56 2.33 22.01
CA LYS A 89 -13.29 3.60 22.69
C LYS A 89 -11.91 3.58 23.38
N GLY A 90 -11.14 4.64 23.19
CA GLY A 90 -9.82 4.82 23.77
C GLY A 90 -8.67 4.47 22.80
N ASN A 91 -8.92 3.67 21.75
CA ASN A 91 -7.96 3.52 20.68
C ASN A 91 -7.79 4.84 19.93
N SER A 92 -6.59 5.05 19.33
CA SER A 92 -6.27 6.25 18.57
C SER A 92 -5.51 5.90 17.29
N PHE A 93 -5.79 6.64 16.22
CA PHE A 93 -5.21 6.42 14.91
C PHE A 93 -4.76 7.73 14.30
N ASP A 94 -3.50 7.78 13.86
CA ASP A 94 -2.96 8.92 13.13
C ASP A 94 -2.99 8.63 11.63
N PHE A 95 -3.68 9.46 10.88
CA PHE A 95 -3.88 9.31 9.44
C PHE A 95 -3.08 10.34 8.68
N TYR A 96 -2.11 9.88 7.89
CA TYR A 96 -1.23 10.67 7.06
C TYR A 96 -1.56 10.43 5.58
N GLY A 97 -1.74 11.51 4.81
CA GLY A 97 -2.00 11.40 3.38
C GLY A 97 -1.99 12.74 2.69
N SER A 98 -1.94 12.74 1.35
CA SER A 98 -2.06 13.96 0.58
C SER A 98 -3.53 14.33 0.44
N PRO A 99 -3.96 15.44 1.03
CA PRO A 99 -5.26 15.96 0.66
C PRO A 99 -5.24 16.34 -0.83
N ASN A 100 -6.34 16.12 -1.50
CA ASN A 100 -6.58 16.83 -2.75
C ASN A 100 -6.63 18.33 -2.42
N VAL A 101 -6.29 19.20 -3.38
CA VAL A 101 -6.27 20.66 -3.20
C VAL A 101 -7.61 21.22 -2.70
N HIS A 102 -8.70 20.47 -2.85
CA HIS A 102 -10.06 20.90 -2.54
C HIS A 102 -10.76 20.08 -1.44
N THR A 103 -10.16 18.97 -0.97
CA THR A 103 -10.82 18.05 -0.04
C THR A 103 -9.80 17.45 0.91
N SER A 104 -10.08 17.44 2.21
CA SER A 104 -9.22 16.79 3.19
C SER A 104 -9.36 15.26 3.15
N LEU A 105 -8.39 14.54 3.70
CA LEU A 105 -8.48 13.09 3.87
C LEU A 105 -9.70 12.73 4.76
N GLU A 106 -9.96 13.50 5.80
CA GLU A 106 -11.12 13.34 6.68
C GLU A 106 -12.44 13.44 5.90
N ASP A 107 -12.60 14.47 5.05
CA ASP A 107 -13.80 14.64 4.23
C ASP A 107 -14.01 13.45 3.29
N VAL A 108 -12.95 12.93 2.66
CA VAL A 108 -13.06 11.78 1.76
C VAL A 108 -13.55 10.54 2.52
N LEU A 109 -12.98 10.27 3.69
CA LEU A 109 -13.37 9.10 4.49
C LEU A 109 -14.77 9.25 5.07
N ALA A 110 -15.17 10.46 5.49
CA ALA A 110 -16.53 10.74 5.93
C ALA A 110 -17.54 10.53 4.79
N HIS A 111 -17.22 10.98 3.56
CA HIS A 111 -18.09 10.76 2.39
C HIS A 111 -18.20 9.28 2.01
N GLN A 112 -17.11 8.52 2.06
CA GLN A 112 -17.15 7.08 1.83
C GLN A 112 -18.11 6.38 2.79
N GLN A 113 -18.11 6.80 4.05
CA GLN A 113 -18.88 6.19 5.13
C GLN A 113 -20.18 6.98 5.46
N HIS A 114 -20.70 7.72 4.47
CA HIS A 114 -21.99 8.42 4.60
C HIS A 114 -23.13 7.42 4.80
N PHE A 115 -24.14 7.78 5.60
CA PHE A 115 -25.25 6.89 6.01
C PHE A 115 -25.98 6.17 4.85
N LEU A 116 -25.98 6.73 3.64
CA LEU A 116 -26.52 6.06 2.45
C LEU A 116 -25.64 4.90 1.95
N ASN A 117 -24.38 4.90 2.27
CA ASN A 117 -23.40 3.89 1.85
C ASN A 117 -23.12 2.88 2.96
N PHE A 118 -23.13 3.34 4.22
CA PHE A 118 -22.80 2.53 5.38
C PHE A 118 -23.59 2.98 6.63
N PRO A 119 -24.09 2.06 7.49
CA PRO A 119 -25.01 2.40 8.59
C PRO A 119 -24.37 3.13 9.76
N VAL A 120 -23.03 3.14 9.85
CA VAL A 120 -22.26 3.87 10.88
C VAL A 120 -21.45 4.94 10.19
N GLU A 121 -21.70 6.20 10.47
CA GLU A 121 -20.91 7.29 9.91
C GLU A 121 -19.50 7.31 10.50
N PHE A 122 -18.54 7.88 9.77
CA PHE A 122 -17.14 7.93 10.20
C PHE A 122 -16.99 8.60 11.58
N GLY A 123 -17.74 9.69 11.82
CA GLY A 123 -17.76 10.42 13.08
C GLY A 123 -18.41 9.69 14.26
N ASP A 124 -19.15 8.60 14.01
CA ASP A 124 -19.80 7.79 15.05
C ASP A 124 -18.87 6.68 15.58
N MET A 125 -17.74 6.44 14.93
CA MET A 125 -16.76 5.48 15.42
C MET A 125 -16.09 6.01 16.70
N PRO A 126 -16.09 5.23 17.81
CA PRO A 126 -15.70 5.73 19.14
C PRO A 126 -14.18 5.89 19.36
N ALA A 127 -13.34 5.48 18.42
CA ALA A 127 -11.90 5.73 18.47
C ALA A 127 -11.58 7.21 18.16
N THR A 128 -10.37 7.63 18.48
CA THR A 128 -9.86 8.96 18.12
C THR A 128 -9.11 8.90 16.79
N PHE A 129 -9.39 9.81 15.87
CA PHE A 129 -8.70 9.94 14.59
C PHE A 129 -8.04 11.30 14.49
N ASN A 130 -6.74 11.32 14.20
CA ASN A 130 -5.98 12.52 13.95
C ASN A 130 -5.54 12.55 12.48
N PHE A 131 -5.76 13.67 11.78
CA PHE A 131 -5.47 13.81 10.36
C PHE A 131 -4.30 14.76 10.14
N SER A 132 -3.34 14.37 9.30
CA SER A 132 -2.19 15.16 8.92
C SER A 132 -1.95 15.11 7.42
N GLY A 133 -2.04 16.26 6.77
CA GLY A 133 -1.72 16.40 5.36
C GLY A 133 -0.21 16.34 5.11
N LEU A 134 0.21 15.63 4.07
CA LEU A 134 1.60 15.54 3.65
C LEU A 134 1.87 16.36 2.39
N LYS A 135 3.06 16.95 2.33
CA LYS A 135 3.61 17.58 1.13
C LYS A 135 4.68 16.70 0.51
N ASP A 136 4.97 16.94 -0.76
CA ASP A 136 6.06 16.24 -1.47
C ASP A 136 7.40 16.44 -0.74
N GLY A 137 8.03 15.33 -0.37
CA GLY A 137 9.30 15.30 0.35
C GLY A 137 9.20 15.43 1.87
N ASP A 138 8.01 15.55 2.46
CA ASP A 138 7.86 15.56 3.91
C ASP A 138 8.32 14.24 4.53
N THR A 139 8.94 14.35 5.71
CA THR A 139 9.33 13.20 6.54
C THR A 139 8.63 13.28 7.89
N VAL A 140 7.96 12.19 8.26
CA VAL A 140 7.29 11.98 9.54
C VAL A 140 8.10 11.01 10.38
N LYS A 141 8.26 11.31 11.68
CA LYS A 141 8.88 10.40 12.64
C LYS A 141 7.80 9.69 13.46
N ILE A 142 7.83 8.35 13.43
CA ILE A 142 6.98 7.50 14.25
C ILE A 142 7.90 6.63 15.10
N GLY A 143 7.99 6.95 16.38
CA GLY A 143 8.95 6.31 17.29
C GLY A 143 10.39 6.39 16.76
N THR A 144 10.95 5.22 16.41
CA THR A 144 12.31 5.09 15.85
C THR A 144 12.35 5.08 14.33
N ALA A 145 11.19 5.01 13.67
CA ALA A 145 11.10 5.00 12.22
C ALA A 145 10.95 6.41 11.63
N GLU A 146 11.50 6.60 10.44
CA GLU A 146 11.30 7.78 9.61
C GLU A 146 10.55 7.39 8.33
N ILE A 147 9.47 8.12 8.03
CA ILE A 147 8.64 7.87 6.86
C ILE A 147 8.70 9.09 5.95
N THR A 148 9.31 8.94 4.78
CA THR A 148 9.41 10.00 3.77
C THR A 148 8.43 9.76 2.66
N GLY A 149 7.57 10.75 2.39
CA GLY A 149 6.57 10.72 1.32
C GLY A 149 7.05 11.43 0.05
N LYS A 150 6.82 10.84 -1.12
CA LYS A 150 7.15 11.42 -2.42
C LYS A 150 6.00 11.31 -3.40
N LYS A 151 5.62 12.43 -4.04
CA LYS A 151 4.56 12.43 -5.07
C LYS A 151 5.04 11.79 -6.36
N LEU A 152 4.25 10.83 -6.87
CA LEU A 152 4.47 10.15 -8.14
C LEU A 152 3.29 10.36 -9.11
N GLN A 153 3.30 9.66 -10.23
CA GLN A 153 2.35 9.81 -11.33
C GLN A 153 1.19 8.82 -11.21
N HIS A 154 0.00 9.32 -10.97
CA HIS A 154 -1.26 8.57 -10.98
C HIS A 154 -2.43 9.54 -11.21
N PRO A 155 -3.54 9.14 -11.84
CA PRO A 155 -4.74 9.98 -11.92
C PRO A 155 -5.22 10.40 -10.52
N GLY A 156 -5.29 11.71 -10.26
CA GLY A 156 -5.58 12.25 -8.93
C GLY A 156 -4.35 12.45 -8.03
N GLY A 157 -3.18 11.91 -8.41
CA GLY A 157 -1.94 11.95 -7.64
C GLY A 157 -1.81 10.78 -6.65
N VAL A 158 -0.57 10.38 -6.37
CA VAL A 158 -0.22 9.30 -5.45
C VAL A 158 1.03 9.66 -4.66
N PHE A 159 1.15 9.14 -3.45
CA PHE A 159 2.37 9.17 -2.65
C PHE A 159 3.02 7.79 -2.62
N ALA A 160 4.31 7.74 -2.92
CA ALA A 160 5.16 6.64 -2.49
C ALA A 160 5.77 6.98 -1.12
N TYR A 161 6.02 5.95 -0.33
CA TYR A 161 6.60 6.09 1.01
C TYR A 161 7.88 5.28 1.15
N ARG A 162 8.93 5.91 1.68
CA ARG A 162 10.10 5.21 2.20
C ARG A 162 9.96 5.13 3.72
N VAL A 163 9.95 3.92 4.26
CA VAL A 163 9.98 3.66 5.70
C VAL A 163 11.36 3.16 6.07
N GLU A 164 12.01 3.85 6.98
CA GLU A 164 13.37 3.55 7.42
C GLU A 164 13.46 3.43 8.92
N GLU A 165 14.08 2.35 9.42
CA GLU A 165 14.38 2.12 10.83
C GLU A 165 15.69 1.35 10.99
N LYS A 166 16.62 1.85 11.83
CA LYS A 166 17.89 1.18 12.18
C LYS A 166 18.71 0.73 10.96
N GLY A 167 18.73 1.56 9.91
CA GLY A 167 19.49 1.28 8.67
C GLY A 167 18.85 0.22 7.77
N LYS A 168 17.62 -0.20 8.06
CA LYS A 168 16.77 -1.01 7.17
C LYS A 168 15.72 -0.13 6.53
N SER A 169 15.39 -0.38 5.29
CA SER A 169 14.40 0.44 4.58
C SER A 169 13.60 -0.33 3.56
N ILE A 170 12.32 0.04 3.49
CA ILE A 170 11.41 -0.38 2.41
C ILE A 170 10.86 0.85 1.70
N VAL A 171 10.58 0.69 0.42
CA VAL A 171 9.84 1.69 -0.36
C VAL A 171 8.56 1.08 -0.87
N TYR A 172 7.44 1.74 -0.60
CA TYR A 172 6.11 1.40 -1.09
C TYR A 172 5.71 2.39 -2.17
N ALA A 173 5.60 1.93 -3.40
CA ALA A 173 5.28 2.71 -4.58
C ALA A 173 4.22 2.01 -5.41
N THR A 174 3.01 1.91 -4.85
CA THR A 174 1.81 1.43 -5.53
C THR A 174 1.25 2.50 -6.47
N ASP A 175 0.43 2.11 -7.41
CA ASP A 175 -0.36 3.01 -8.27
C ASP A 175 0.49 4.13 -8.89
N THR A 176 1.58 3.72 -9.53
CA THR A 176 2.45 4.69 -10.20
C THR A 176 2.64 4.32 -11.67
N GLU A 177 2.45 5.28 -12.55
CA GLU A 177 2.65 5.08 -13.97
C GLU A 177 4.04 5.56 -14.41
N HIS A 178 4.74 4.71 -15.15
CA HIS A 178 6.10 4.99 -15.61
C HIS A 178 6.16 5.87 -16.87
N TYR A 179 5.08 5.91 -17.68
CA TYR A 179 5.06 6.55 -19.00
C TYR A 179 6.26 6.15 -19.88
N SER A 180 6.93 7.13 -20.53
CA SER A 180 8.07 6.89 -21.41
C SER A 180 9.44 7.23 -20.81
N VAL A 181 9.46 7.74 -19.58
CA VAL A 181 10.69 8.21 -18.91
C VAL A 181 10.72 7.72 -17.48
N MET A 182 11.88 7.18 -17.07
CA MET A 182 12.09 6.76 -15.67
C MET A 182 11.80 7.89 -14.69
N ASP A 183 11.02 7.62 -13.66
CA ASP A 183 10.75 8.60 -12.62
C ASP A 183 11.91 8.68 -11.61
N TRP A 184 12.78 9.65 -11.81
CA TRP A 184 13.95 9.87 -10.96
C TRP A 184 13.58 10.20 -9.51
N ARG A 185 12.37 10.68 -9.24
CA ARG A 185 11.89 10.91 -7.87
C ARG A 185 11.76 9.58 -7.13
N LEU A 186 11.27 8.53 -7.82
CA LEU A 186 11.18 7.19 -7.27
C LEU A 186 12.58 6.56 -7.13
N VAL A 187 13.46 6.74 -8.11
CA VAL A 187 14.86 6.26 -8.02
C VAL A 187 15.57 6.85 -6.80
N GLU A 188 15.43 8.16 -6.57
CA GLU A 188 16.00 8.83 -5.39
C GLU A 188 15.40 8.30 -4.08
N LEU A 189 14.07 8.15 -4.02
CA LEU A 189 13.37 7.61 -2.84
C LEU A 189 13.81 6.18 -2.54
N ALA A 190 13.99 5.35 -3.58
CA ALA A 190 14.34 3.94 -3.46
C ALA A 190 15.84 3.67 -3.29
N LYS A 191 16.69 4.70 -3.34
CA LYS A 191 18.13 4.55 -3.33
C LYS A 191 18.63 3.70 -2.16
N GLY A 192 19.26 2.55 -2.49
CA GLY A 192 19.85 1.62 -1.54
C GLY A 192 18.84 0.94 -0.61
N ALA A 193 17.54 0.98 -0.91
CA ALA A 193 16.53 0.33 -0.09
C ALA A 193 16.73 -1.20 -0.06
N ASP A 194 16.32 -1.83 1.05
CA ASP A 194 16.30 -3.29 1.14
C ASP A 194 15.22 -3.86 0.22
N ILE A 195 14.04 -3.25 0.18
CA ILE A 195 12.90 -3.70 -0.64
C ILE A 195 12.25 -2.52 -1.36
N LEU A 196 11.92 -2.72 -2.64
CA LEU A 196 10.94 -1.92 -3.37
C LEU A 196 9.67 -2.74 -3.60
N ILE A 197 8.57 -2.29 -3.01
CA ILE A 197 7.20 -2.78 -3.27
C ILE A 197 6.62 -1.87 -4.34
N TYR A 198 6.33 -2.43 -5.52
CA TYR A 198 6.04 -1.63 -6.71
C TYR A 198 4.82 -2.12 -7.47
N ASP A 199 4.10 -1.19 -8.06
CA ASP A 199 2.97 -1.45 -8.96
C ASP A 199 3.39 -2.30 -10.16
N CYS A 200 2.82 -3.49 -10.26
CA CYS A 200 3.00 -4.40 -11.37
C CYS A 200 1.64 -4.92 -11.85
N ASN A 201 0.72 -3.99 -12.07
CA ASN A 201 -0.65 -4.30 -12.46
C ASN A 201 -0.70 -4.93 -13.84
N PHE A 202 0.16 -4.49 -14.79
CA PHE A 202 0.16 -4.93 -16.16
C PHE A 202 1.42 -5.69 -16.55
N THR A 203 1.29 -6.59 -17.54
CA THR A 203 2.44 -7.03 -18.32
C THR A 203 2.85 -5.92 -19.30
N PRO A 204 4.10 -5.91 -19.82
CA PRO A 204 4.52 -4.95 -20.85
C PRO A 204 3.60 -4.95 -22.07
N GLU A 205 3.19 -6.14 -22.54
CA GLU A 205 2.26 -6.29 -23.67
C GLU A 205 0.89 -5.68 -23.39
N GLU A 206 0.34 -5.87 -22.19
CA GLU A 206 -0.95 -5.28 -21.80
C GLU A 206 -0.89 -3.77 -21.74
N TYR A 207 0.20 -3.22 -21.20
CA TYR A 207 0.38 -1.78 -21.10
C TYR A 207 0.42 -1.12 -22.49
N GLU A 208 1.18 -1.69 -23.42
CA GLU A 208 1.36 -1.11 -24.76
C GLU A 208 0.18 -1.41 -25.69
N SER A 209 -0.18 -2.70 -25.84
CA SER A 209 -1.15 -3.13 -26.84
C SER A 209 -2.60 -2.84 -26.46
N LYS A 210 -2.93 -2.91 -25.18
CA LYS A 210 -4.30 -2.67 -24.68
C LYS A 210 -4.57 -1.20 -24.35
N LYS A 211 -3.66 -0.30 -24.71
CA LYS A 211 -3.80 1.15 -24.49
C LYS A 211 -4.09 1.49 -23.03
N ARG A 212 -3.31 0.94 -22.13
CA ARG A 212 -3.42 1.19 -20.68
C ARG A 212 -2.68 2.46 -20.23
N ILE A 213 -2.02 3.14 -21.15
CA ILE A 213 -1.36 4.42 -20.88
C ILE A 213 -2.38 5.45 -20.38
N GLY A 214 -2.09 6.09 -19.27
CA GLY A 214 -2.99 7.02 -18.58
C GLY A 214 -3.90 6.38 -17.53
N TRP A 215 -3.78 5.05 -17.29
CA TRP A 215 -4.55 4.34 -16.27
C TRP A 215 -3.90 4.42 -14.89
N GLY A 216 -2.64 4.87 -14.81
CA GLY A 216 -1.96 5.11 -13.54
C GLY A 216 -1.18 3.91 -13.00
N HIS A 217 -0.93 2.89 -13.82
CA HIS A 217 -0.26 1.65 -13.40
C HIS A 217 0.98 1.32 -14.24
N SER A 218 1.79 0.39 -13.75
CA SER A 218 3.08 0.05 -14.30
C SER A 218 3.25 -1.43 -14.61
N THR A 219 4.49 -1.80 -14.96
CA THR A 219 4.90 -3.15 -15.30
C THR A 219 6.13 -3.57 -14.49
N TYR A 220 6.36 -4.88 -14.39
CA TYR A 220 7.54 -5.39 -13.70
C TYR A 220 8.86 -4.97 -14.36
N GLU A 221 8.88 -4.79 -15.69
CA GLU A 221 10.11 -4.38 -16.39
C GLU A 221 10.55 -2.97 -15.98
N GLU A 222 9.60 -2.04 -15.88
CA GLU A 222 9.88 -0.67 -15.45
C GLU A 222 10.29 -0.62 -13.97
N GLY A 223 9.63 -1.40 -13.11
CA GLY A 223 10.04 -1.54 -11.72
C GLY A 223 11.46 -2.08 -11.58
N ILE A 224 11.87 -3.06 -12.40
CA ILE A 224 13.23 -3.61 -12.39
C ILE A 224 14.27 -2.58 -12.87
N LYS A 225 13.93 -1.69 -13.81
CA LYS A 225 14.82 -0.58 -14.18
C LYS A 225 15.09 0.34 -12.98
N VAL A 226 14.02 0.69 -12.23
CA VAL A 226 14.17 1.47 -10.98
C VAL A 226 15.01 0.74 -9.95
N VAL A 227 14.75 -0.56 -9.72
CA VAL A 227 15.52 -1.41 -8.78
C VAL A 227 17.01 -1.39 -9.09
N LYS A 228 17.37 -1.58 -10.35
CA LYS A 228 18.79 -1.62 -10.79
C LYS A 228 19.46 -0.26 -10.64
N GLU A 229 18.78 0.81 -11.03
CA GLU A 229 19.30 2.18 -10.96
C GLU A 229 19.47 2.65 -9.52
N ALA A 230 18.47 2.36 -8.66
CA ALA A 230 18.50 2.74 -7.26
C ALA A 230 19.36 1.82 -6.37
N GLY A 231 19.78 0.67 -6.87
CA GLY A 231 20.55 -0.31 -6.09
C GLY A 231 19.73 -1.00 -5.00
N VAL A 232 18.45 -1.27 -5.25
CA VAL A 232 17.55 -1.99 -4.34
C VAL A 232 17.92 -3.47 -4.29
N LYS A 233 17.75 -4.12 -3.13
CA LYS A 233 18.17 -5.52 -2.93
C LYS A 233 17.11 -6.54 -3.32
N GLU A 234 15.83 -6.24 -3.06
CA GLU A 234 14.69 -7.11 -3.37
C GLU A 234 13.55 -6.32 -4.04
N PHE A 235 12.86 -6.96 -4.95
CA PHE A 235 11.75 -6.40 -5.72
C PHE A 235 10.46 -7.17 -5.44
N HIS A 236 9.47 -6.49 -4.85
CA HIS A 236 8.17 -7.07 -4.57
C HIS A 236 7.12 -6.49 -5.52
N MET A 237 6.65 -7.32 -6.45
CA MET A 237 5.57 -6.97 -7.36
C MET A 237 4.25 -6.96 -6.61
N PHE A 238 3.54 -5.85 -6.69
CA PHE A 238 2.34 -5.55 -5.91
C PHE A 238 1.22 -5.03 -6.80
N HIS A 239 0.03 -4.85 -6.26
CA HIS A 239 -1.14 -4.29 -6.93
C HIS A 239 -1.58 -5.13 -8.14
N HIS A 240 -1.74 -6.45 -7.92
CA HIS A 240 -2.07 -7.40 -8.97
C HIS A 240 -3.42 -7.11 -9.62
N ASP A 241 -3.47 -7.09 -10.96
CA ASP A 241 -4.70 -6.86 -11.72
C ASP A 241 -5.79 -7.88 -11.31
N PRO A 242 -7.04 -7.45 -11.08
CA PRO A 242 -8.14 -8.34 -10.71
C PRO A 242 -8.45 -9.44 -11.74
N LEU A 243 -8.03 -9.28 -12.98
CA LEU A 243 -8.23 -10.28 -14.04
C LEU A 243 -7.09 -11.32 -14.12
N HIS A 244 -6.00 -11.13 -13.37
CA HIS A 244 -4.86 -12.04 -13.36
C HIS A 244 -5.07 -13.15 -12.32
N SER A 245 -5.16 -14.39 -12.77
CA SER A 245 -5.13 -15.57 -11.90
C SER A 245 -3.76 -15.78 -11.26
N ASP A 246 -3.69 -16.61 -10.23
CA ASP A 246 -2.43 -16.99 -9.59
C ASP A 246 -1.44 -17.59 -10.59
N ASP A 247 -1.92 -18.45 -11.49
CA ASP A 247 -1.12 -19.04 -12.56
C ASP A 247 -0.59 -17.99 -13.55
N PHE A 248 -1.42 -17.00 -13.89
CA PHE A 248 -1.01 -15.91 -14.77
C PHE A 248 0.10 -15.07 -14.11
N LEU A 249 -0.08 -14.70 -12.85
CA LEU A 249 0.93 -13.95 -12.11
C LEU A 249 2.29 -14.65 -12.09
N GLU A 250 2.30 -15.97 -11.92
CA GLU A 250 3.55 -16.75 -11.92
C GLU A 250 4.22 -16.79 -13.29
N LYS A 251 3.46 -17.12 -14.33
CA LYS A 251 4.00 -17.35 -15.67
C LYS A 251 4.34 -16.06 -16.40
N GLU A 252 3.47 -15.05 -16.30
CA GLU A 252 3.57 -13.85 -17.13
C GLU A 252 4.26 -12.67 -16.40
N LEU A 253 4.34 -12.70 -15.05
CA LEU A 253 5.03 -11.66 -14.29
C LEU A 253 6.28 -12.22 -13.59
N LEU A 254 6.14 -13.24 -12.73
CA LEU A 254 7.23 -13.69 -11.86
C LEU A 254 8.38 -14.35 -12.63
N GLU A 255 8.07 -15.29 -13.51
CA GLU A 255 9.12 -16.00 -14.26
C GLU A 255 9.93 -15.07 -15.17
N PRO A 256 9.34 -14.13 -15.93
CA PRO A 256 10.09 -13.15 -16.69
C PRO A 256 10.87 -12.17 -15.79
N ALA A 257 10.25 -11.67 -14.71
CA ALA A 257 10.90 -10.76 -13.77
C ALA A 257 12.17 -11.36 -13.16
N LYS A 258 12.12 -12.64 -12.73
CA LYS A 258 13.28 -13.35 -12.17
C LYS A 258 14.43 -13.53 -13.14
N LYS A 259 14.16 -13.61 -14.43
CA LYS A 259 15.23 -13.65 -15.47
C LYS A 259 15.97 -12.32 -15.56
N LEU A 260 15.26 -11.21 -15.30
CA LEU A 260 15.84 -9.86 -15.34
C LEU A 260 16.46 -9.44 -14.01
N PHE A 261 15.85 -9.84 -12.89
CA PHE A 261 16.29 -9.58 -11.53
C PHE A 261 15.90 -10.77 -10.63
N PRO A 262 16.86 -11.65 -10.26
CA PRO A 262 16.57 -12.90 -9.54
C PRO A 262 15.86 -12.72 -8.20
N ASN A 263 16.09 -11.61 -7.50
CA ASN A 263 15.45 -11.27 -6.22
C ASN A 263 14.08 -10.60 -6.42
N SER A 264 13.30 -11.05 -7.42
CA SER A 264 11.93 -10.61 -7.65
C SER A 264 10.94 -11.58 -7.01
N HIS A 265 9.92 -11.03 -6.38
CA HIS A 265 8.86 -11.77 -5.68
C HIS A 265 7.49 -11.21 -6.02
N LEU A 266 6.46 -12.05 -6.07
CA LEU A 266 5.07 -11.60 -6.03
C LEU A 266 4.67 -11.41 -4.57
N ALA A 267 4.18 -10.22 -4.23
CA ALA A 267 3.57 -10.00 -2.92
C ALA A 267 2.33 -10.90 -2.79
N ARG A 268 2.11 -11.44 -1.58
CA ARG A 268 0.97 -12.32 -1.31
C ARG A 268 0.40 -12.07 0.08
N GLU A 269 -0.89 -12.24 0.23
CA GLU A 269 -1.55 -12.17 1.53
C GLU A 269 -0.96 -13.18 2.51
N GLY A 270 -0.83 -12.77 3.77
CA GLY A 270 -0.27 -13.58 4.85
C GLY A 270 1.26 -13.73 4.81
N TRP A 271 1.94 -13.23 3.78
CA TRP A 271 3.40 -13.25 3.78
C TRP A 271 3.93 -12.24 4.80
N GLU A 272 4.68 -12.79 5.75
CA GLU A 272 5.30 -12.06 6.85
C GLU A 272 6.81 -12.34 6.85
N PHE A 273 7.62 -11.31 7.07
CA PHE A 273 9.08 -11.42 7.12
C PHE A 273 9.70 -10.29 7.94
N GLU A 274 10.95 -10.45 8.31
CA GLU A 274 11.76 -9.46 9.04
C GLU A 274 12.91 -8.93 8.20
N LEU A 275 13.20 -7.62 8.33
CA LEU A 275 14.37 -6.93 7.76
C LEU A 275 15.43 -6.67 8.82
#